data_947d9c386de77e942346accd3b4db627
#
_entry.id   947d9c386de77e942346accd3b4db627
#
_cell.length_a   1.000
_cell.length_b   1.000
_cell.length_c   1.000
_cell.angle_alpha   90.00
_cell.angle_beta   90.00
_cell.angle_gamma   90.00
#
_symmetry.space_group_name_H-M   'P 1'
#
loop_
_entity.id
_entity.type
_entity.pdbx_description
1 polymer ?
#
loop_
_entity_poly.entity_id
_entity_poly.type
_entity_poly.pdbx_seq_one_letter_code
_entity_poly.pdbx_strand_id
1 'polypeptide(L)'
;SSSKLTLANGLNSSGSNQFFNGKIHEVIMFSGELNDHAVRRLEGYLAWKWGGQSNLINGHPYKASRPQFGGTQTITLAHTNVPVDPSDNVPNVSIFDSPFVLEGSFSTSGLPLVYSTSNAGVIKVNSSGLLEPVSTGNVTITVSCPQDSHFSAATPRTLAMKVIGKRPQT
;
A
#
# COMPACT_ATOMS: atom_id res chain seq x y z
N SER A 1 27.16 27.07 -6.25
CA SER A 1 26.91 27.44 -4.84
C SER A 1 26.99 26.17 -3.99
N SER A 2 27.83 26.19 -2.98
CA SER A 2 27.97 25.09 -2.05
C SER A 2 26.83 25.18 -1.01
N SER A 3 25.90 24.22 -1.04
CA SER A 3 24.84 24.13 -0.02
C SER A 3 25.41 23.42 1.20
N LYS A 4 25.35 24.09 2.35
CA LYS A 4 25.80 23.53 3.63
C LYS A 4 24.62 22.84 4.32
N LEU A 5 24.76 21.54 4.61
CA LEU A 5 23.84 20.81 5.47
C LEU A 5 24.24 21.06 6.93
N THR A 6 23.31 21.56 7.74
CA THR A 6 23.48 21.72 9.18
C THR A 6 22.53 20.79 9.91
N LEU A 7 23.06 19.92 10.74
CA LEU A 7 22.29 19.00 11.58
C LEU A 7 22.37 19.42 13.04
N ALA A 8 21.26 19.24 13.74
CA ALA A 8 21.18 19.45 15.19
C ALA A 8 21.47 20.87 15.68
N ASN A 9 21.42 21.86 14.80
CA ASN A 9 21.54 23.26 15.16
C ASN A 9 20.49 24.08 14.40
N GLY A 10 19.69 24.82 15.11
CA GLY A 10 18.67 25.73 14.57
C GLY A 10 18.66 27.04 15.33
N LEU A 11 17.98 28.05 14.78
CA LEU A 11 17.68 29.31 15.46
C LEU A 11 16.22 29.31 15.89
N ASN A 12 15.92 29.74 17.10
CA ASN A 12 14.55 30.06 17.49
C ASN A 12 14.09 31.37 16.85
N SER A 13 12.84 31.74 17.05
CA SER A 13 12.28 33.00 16.56
C SER A 13 12.99 34.26 17.08
N SER A 14 13.76 34.12 18.14
CA SER A 14 14.57 35.22 18.75
C SER A 14 16.01 35.23 18.22
N GLY A 15 16.38 34.38 17.26
CA GLY A 15 17.71 34.30 16.68
C GLY A 15 18.76 33.60 17.56
N SER A 16 18.35 32.96 18.65
CA SER A 16 19.26 32.22 19.54
C SER A 16 19.48 30.79 19.00
N ASN A 17 20.71 30.29 19.10
CA ASN A 17 21.06 28.94 18.73
C ASN A 17 20.32 27.92 19.59
N GLN A 18 19.66 26.96 18.94
CA GLN A 18 19.08 25.79 19.59
C GLN A 18 19.91 24.56 19.25
N PHE A 19 20.44 23.93 20.29
CA PHE A 19 21.26 22.73 20.14
C PHE A 19 20.41 21.49 20.43
N PHE A 20 20.52 20.51 19.58
CA PHE A 20 19.92 19.21 19.83
C PHE A 20 20.68 18.52 20.99
N ASN A 21 19.95 18.19 22.05
CA ASN A 21 20.49 17.44 23.17
C ASN A 21 20.08 15.98 23.05
N GLY A 22 20.92 15.17 22.40
CA GLY A 22 20.61 13.76 22.13
C GLY A 22 21.67 13.10 21.24
N LYS A 23 21.39 11.89 20.81
CA LYS A 23 22.23 11.13 19.88
C LYS A 23 21.54 11.01 18.53
N ILE A 24 22.21 11.36 17.46
CA ILE A 24 21.80 11.06 16.09
C ILE A 24 22.53 9.78 15.68
N HIS A 25 21.79 8.69 15.51
CA HIS A 25 22.37 7.41 15.19
C HIS A 25 22.70 7.29 13.69
N GLU A 26 21.88 7.87 12.84
CA GLU A 26 22.03 7.78 11.40
C GLU A 26 21.30 8.93 10.69
N VAL A 27 21.85 9.37 9.58
CA VAL A 27 21.22 10.33 8.65
C VAL A 27 21.26 9.73 7.26
N ILE A 28 20.12 9.67 6.59
CA ILE A 28 19.98 9.17 5.23
C ILE A 28 19.43 10.29 4.36
N MET A 29 20.07 10.54 3.24
CA MET A 29 19.64 11.53 2.25
C MET A 29 19.28 10.84 0.94
N PHE A 30 18.22 11.31 0.31
CA PHE A 30 17.75 10.84 -0.99
C PHE A 30 17.82 11.97 -2.01
N SER A 31 18.08 11.63 -3.26
CA SER A 31 18.11 12.59 -4.36
C SER A 31 16.73 12.90 -4.94
N GLY A 32 15.67 12.27 -4.44
CA GLY A 32 14.30 12.43 -4.90
C GLY A 32 13.28 12.24 -3.78
N GLU A 33 12.02 12.44 -4.13
CA GLU A 33 10.89 12.22 -3.22
C GLU A 33 10.63 10.72 -3.01
N LEU A 34 10.41 10.34 -1.75
CA LEU A 34 10.00 8.98 -1.39
C LEU A 34 8.48 8.91 -1.30
N ASN A 35 7.90 7.86 -1.87
CA ASN A 35 6.49 7.56 -1.63
C ASN A 35 6.28 7.01 -0.20
N ASP A 36 5.04 7.00 0.26
CA ASP A 36 4.67 6.57 1.62
C ASP A 36 5.16 5.16 1.97
N HIS A 37 5.18 4.23 1.01
CA HIS A 37 5.66 2.88 1.23
C HIS A 37 7.17 2.84 1.49
N ALA A 38 7.94 3.63 0.73
CA ALA A 38 9.38 3.74 0.93
C ALA A 38 9.71 4.42 2.27
N VAL A 39 8.94 5.45 2.65
CA VAL A 39 9.07 6.13 3.95
C VAL A 39 8.81 5.13 5.08
N ARG A 40 7.66 4.44 5.09
CA ARG A 40 7.32 3.45 6.12
C ARG A 40 8.34 2.32 6.23
N ARG A 41 8.87 1.88 5.09
CA ARG A 41 9.91 0.84 5.06
C ARG A 41 11.21 1.33 5.66
N LEU A 42 11.60 2.57 5.37
CA LEU A 42 12.77 3.21 5.95
C LEU A 42 12.61 3.42 7.47
N GLU A 43 11.44 3.91 7.91
CA GLU A 43 11.10 4.03 9.33
C GLU A 43 11.23 2.69 10.05
N GLY A 44 10.65 1.64 9.47
CA GLY A 44 10.77 0.27 9.99
C GLY A 44 12.23 -0.20 10.04
N TYR A 45 13.00 0.01 8.98
CA TYR A 45 14.42 -0.35 8.94
C TYR A 45 15.21 0.32 10.06
N LEU A 46 15.10 1.64 10.18
CA LEU A 46 15.80 2.41 11.19
C LEU A 46 15.38 2.02 12.61
N ALA A 47 14.07 1.80 12.82
CA ALA A 47 13.54 1.38 14.10
C ALA A 47 14.11 0.01 14.54
N TRP A 48 14.16 -0.97 13.64
CA TRP A 48 14.75 -2.27 13.94
C TRP A 48 16.26 -2.24 14.08
N LYS A 49 16.95 -1.43 13.27
CA LYS A 49 18.40 -1.27 13.33
C LYS A 49 18.87 -0.69 14.66
N TRP A 50 18.10 0.26 15.21
CA TRP A 50 18.47 1.00 16.41
C TRP A 50 17.62 0.67 17.64
N GLY A 51 16.82 -0.41 17.59
CA GLY A 51 16.04 -0.90 18.73
C GLY A 51 14.82 -0.04 19.10
N GLY A 52 14.37 0.82 18.19
CA GLY A 52 13.24 1.74 18.40
C GLY A 52 11.89 1.26 17.89
N GLN A 53 11.73 -0.02 17.55
CA GLN A 53 10.49 -0.54 16.92
C GLN A 53 9.24 -0.37 17.80
N SER A 54 9.40 -0.33 19.13
CA SER A 54 8.28 -0.06 20.05
C SER A 54 7.71 1.34 19.90
N ASN A 55 8.51 2.30 19.42
CA ASN A 55 8.12 3.70 19.24
C ASN A 55 7.36 3.93 17.92
N LEU A 56 7.32 2.95 17.01
CA LEU A 56 6.51 3.05 15.81
C LEU A 56 5.03 3.13 16.20
N ILE A 57 4.27 3.94 15.47
CA ILE A 57 2.83 4.13 15.72
C ILE A 57 2.08 2.80 15.68
N ASN A 58 0.96 2.71 16.36
CA ASN A 58 0.08 1.55 16.26
C ASN A 58 -0.45 1.42 14.83
N GLY A 59 -0.43 0.19 14.29
CA GLY A 59 -0.78 -0.05 12.88
C GLY A 59 0.38 0.16 11.89
N HIS A 60 1.56 0.55 12.35
CA HIS A 60 2.72 0.61 11.45
C HIS A 60 3.09 -0.81 10.95
N PRO A 61 3.25 -1.03 9.63
CA PRO A 61 3.40 -2.38 9.05
C PRO A 61 4.65 -3.13 9.57
N TYR A 62 5.66 -2.39 10.03
CA TYR A 62 6.92 -2.96 10.51
C TYR A 62 7.10 -2.84 12.02
N LYS A 63 6.03 -2.59 12.79
CA LYS A 63 6.11 -2.54 14.26
C LYS A 63 6.41 -3.92 14.86
N ALA A 64 5.76 -4.96 14.33
CA ALA A 64 5.89 -6.34 14.83
C ALA A 64 6.96 -7.16 14.11
N SER A 65 7.39 -6.76 12.91
CA SER A 65 8.35 -7.51 12.12
C SER A 65 9.29 -6.57 11.36
N ARG A 66 10.54 -7.03 11.18
CA ARG A 66 11.56 -6.28 10.43
C ARG A 66 11.18 -6.17 8.95
N PRO A 67 11.37 -5.01 8.30
CA PRO A 67 11.22 -4.91 6.84
C PRO A 67 12.21 -5.83 6.14
N GLN A 68 11.73 -6.53 5.13
CA GLN A 68 12.56 -7.38 4.27
C GLN A 68 13.18 -6.50 3.16
N PHE A 69 14.47 -6.61 2.95
CA PHE A 69 15.19 -5.98 1.85
C PHE A 69 15.72 -7.08 0.94
N GLY A 70 15.02 -7.30 -0.15
CA GLY A 70 15.29 -8.36 -1.12
C GLY A 70 14.58 -9.68 -0.79
N GLY A 71 14.39 -10.49 -1.83
CA GLY A 71 13.78 -11.81 -1.74
C GLY A 71 12.44 -11.93 -2.47
N THR A 72 11.66 -12.91 -2.06
CA THR A 72 10.31 -13.15 -2.59
C THR A 72 9.28 -12.30 -1.86
N GLN A 73 8.25 -11.89 -2.58
CA GLN A 73 7.09 -11.22 -2.02
C GLN A 73 5.82 -12.00 -2.34
N THR A 74 4.81 -11.81 -1.52
CA THR A 74 3.49 -12.42 -1.69
C THR A 74 2.40 -11.36 -1.65
N ILE A 75 1.26 -11.66 -2.25
CA ILE A 75 0.07 -10.81 -2.23
C ILE A 75 -0.94 -11.43 -1.28
N THR A 76 -1.38 -10.64 -0.30
CA THR A 76 -2.62 -10.89 0.43
C THR A 76 -3.73 -10.20 -0.34
N LEU A 77 -4.67 -10.98 -0.87
CA LEU A 77 -5.84 -10.46 -1.56
C LEU A 77 -7.03 -10.50 -0.61
N ALA A 78 -7.63 -9.36 -0.36
CA ALA A 78 -8.81 -9.21 0.45
C ALA A 78 -9.84 -8.32 -0.27
N HIS A 79 -11.08 -8.42 0.14
CA HIS A 79 -12.20 -7.64 -0.40
C HIS A 79 -13.23 -7.40 0.70
N THR A 80 -12.77 -6.93 1.85
CA THR A 80 -13.60 -6.80 3.07
C THR A 80 -14.78 -5.82 2.91
N ASN A 81 -14.68 -4.94 1.93
CA ASN A 81 -15.70 -3.96 1.57
C ASN A 81 -16.66 -4.43 0.45
N VAL A 82 -16.47 -5.64 -0.09
CA VAL A 82 -17.32 -6.17 -1.18
C VAL A 82 -18.25 -7.25 -0.62
N PRO A 83 -19.57 -7.10 -0.73
CA PRO A 83 -20.51 -8.11 -0.31
C PRO A 83 -20.32 -9.43 -1.08
N VAL A 84 -20.49 -10.55 -0.38
CA VAL A 84 -20.44 -11.90 -0.95
C VAL A 84 -21.86 -12.45 -1.04
N ASP A 85 -22.22 -12.99 -2.19
CA ASP A 85 -23.48 -13.66 -2.37
C ASP A 85 -23.49 -14.98 -1.59
N PRO A 86 -24.40 -15.19 -0.64
CA PRO A 86 -24.41 -16.42 0.14
C PRO A 86 -24.81 -17.68 -0.67
N SER A 87 -25.40 -17.51 -1.85
CA SER A 87 -25.84 -18.62 -2.69
C SER A 87 -24.73 -19.29 -3.50
N ASP A 88 -23.75 -18.50 -3.92
CA ASP A 88 -22.61 -18.98 -4.73
C ASP A 88 -21.24 -18.63 -4.14
N ASN A 89 -21.23 -17.91 -3.03
CA ASN A 89 -20.02 -17.43 -2.34
C ASN A 89 -19.10 -16.57 -3.23
N VAL A 90 -19.69 -15.84 -4.19
CA VAL A 90 -18.95 -14.96 -5.11
C VAL A 90 -19.17 -13.52 -4.68
N PRO A 91 -18.08 -12.72 -4.57
CA PRO A 91 -18.21 -11.27 -4.36
C PRO A 91 -19.01 -10.61 -5.47
N ASN A 92 -20.00 -9.82 -5.09
CA ASN A 92 -20.84 -9.11 -6.05
C ASN A 92 -20.95 -7.63 -5.73
N VAL A 93 -21.05 -6.84 -6.80
CA VAL A 93 -21.30 -5.41 -6.77
C VAL A 93 -22.46 -5.08 -7.69
N SER A 94 -23.18 -4.01 -7.40
CA SER A 94 -24.21 -3.52 -8.30
C SER A 94 -23.61 -2.60 -9.36
N ILE A 95 -24.19 -2.60 -10.56
CA ILE A 95 -23.86 -1.60 -11.58
C ILE A 95 -24.12 -0.15 -11.13
N PHE A 96 -24.89 0.03 -10.08
CA PHE A 96 -25.19 1.34 -9.49
C PHE A 96 -24.29 1.69 -8.29
N ASP A 97 -23.37 0.79 -7.90
CA ASP A 97 -22.41 1.09 -6.84
C ASP A 97 -21.35 2.08 -7.34
N SER A 98 -20.91 2.96 -6.46
CA SER A 98 -19.78 3.86 -6.76
C SER A 98 -18.50 3.08 -7.01
N PRO A 99 -17.56 3.62 -7.78
CA PRO A 99 -16.23 3.02 -7.91
C PRO A 99 -15.57 2.76 -6.55
N PHE A 100 -14.85 1.64 -6.42
CA PHE A 100 -14.30 1.16 -5.16
C PHE A 100 -12.91 0.56 -5.34
N VAL A 101 -12.18 0.38 -4.24
CA VAL A 101 -10.93 -0.38 -4.18
C VAL A 101 -11.14 -1.68 -3.39
N LEU A 102 -10.31 -2.69 -3.62
CA LEU A 102 -10.33 -3.92 -2.81
C LEU A 102 -9.59 -3.68 -1.49
N GLU A 103 -10.35 -3.35 -0.45
CA GLU A 103 -9.81 -3.05 0.87
C GLU A 103 -9.19 -4.28 1.54
N GLY A 104 -8.09 -4.04 2.27
CA GLY A 104 -7.35 -5.08 2.98
C GLY A 104 -6.34 -5.83 2.10
N SER A 105 -6.25 -5.52 0.80
CA SER A 105 -5.23 -6.12 -0.07
C SER A 105 -3.88 -5.42 0.08
N PHE A 106 -2.81 -6.20 0.20
CA PHE A 106 -1.44 -5.66 0.32
C PHE A 106 -0.39 -6.66 -0.16
N SER A 107 0.81 -6.16 -0.44
CA SER A 107 2.01 -6.98 -0.68
C SER A 107 2.88 -7.04 0.58
N THR A 108 3.56 -8.18 0.81
CA THR A 108 4.48 -8.31 1.96
C THR A 108 5.71 -7.41 1.86
N SER A 109 6.04 -6.95 0.66
CA SER A 109 7.12 -5.99 0.41
C SER A 109 6.71 -4.54 0.70
N GLY A 110 5.41 -4.24 0.78
CA GLY A 110 4.87 -2.89 0.81
C GLY A 110 4.87 -2.19 -0.55
N LEU A 111 5.26 -2.88 -1.64
CA LEU A 111 5.16 -2.34 -2.99
C LEU A 111 3.69 -2.21 -3.41
N PRO A 112 3.37 -1.22 -4.26
CA PRO A 112 2.01 -1.01 -4.73
C PRO A 112 1.51 -2.21 -5.55
N LEU A 113 0.24 -2.53 -5.36
CA LEU A 113 -0.45 -3.55 -6.15
C LEU A 113 -0.92 -2.97 -7.49
N VAL A 114 -0.87 -3.80 -8.52
CA VAL A 114 -1.38 -3.49 -9.87
C VAL A 114 -2.58 -4.38 -10.13
N TYR A 115 -3.68 -3.76 -10.53
CA TYR A 115 -4.95 -4.41 -10.79
C TYR A 115 -5.24 -4.46 -12.28
N SER A 116 -5.80 -5.55 -12.74
CA SER A 116 -6.32 -5.70 -14.10
C SER A 116 -7.62 -6.50 -14.11
N THR A 117 -8.38 -6.37 -15.17
CA THR A 117 -9.67 -7.02 -15.34
C THR A 117 -9.68 -7.93 -16.57
N SER A 118 -10.37 -9.04 -16.48
CA SER A 118 -10.60 -9.93 -17.64
C SER A 118 -11.60 -9.35 -18.65
N ASN A 119 -12.43 -8.37 -18.22
CA ASN A 119 -13.42 -7.72 -19.07
C ASN A 119 -13.70 -6.29 -18.63
N ALA A 120 -13.09 -5.34 -19.31
CA ALA A 120 -13.29 -3.92 -19.05
C ALA A 120 -14.71 -3.40 -19.41
N GLY A 121 -15.49 -4.16 -20.15
CA GLY A 121 -16.92 -3.89 -20.40
C GLY A 121 -17.79 -4.21 -19.19
N VAL A 122 -17.33 -5.02 -18.23
CA VAL A 122 -18.04 -5.37 -16.99
C VAL A 122 -17.53 -4.54 -15.82
N ILE A 123 -16.20 -4.53 -15.60
CA ILE A 123 -15.54 -3.66 -14.61
C ILE A 123 -14.33 -3.01 -15.28
N LYS A 124 -14.25 -1.69 -15.23
CA LYS A 124 -13.03 -0.94 -15.55
C LYS A 124 -12.13 -0.86 -14.34
N VAL A 125 -10.82 -0.89 -14.59
CA VAL A 125 -9.80 -0.68 -13.57
C VAL A 125 -8.89 0.44 -14.01
N ASN A 126 -8.66 1.43 -13.16
CA ASN A 126 -7.71 2.51 -13.44
C ASN A 126 -6.32 2.21 -12.85
N SER A 127 -5.35 3.07 -13.15
CA SER A 127 -3.97 2.95 -12.66
C SER A 127 -3.81 3.02 -11.14
N SER A 128 -4.79 3.59 -10.44
CA SER A 128 -4.82 3.66 -8.97
C SER A 128 -5.48 2.44 -8.32
N GLY A 129 -5.89 1.43 -9.10
CA GLY A 129 -6.57 0.25 -8.59
C GLY A 129 -8.05 0.46 -8.27
N LEU A 130 -8.65 1.58 -8.74
CA LEU A 130 -10.08 1.84 -8.58
C LEU A 130 -10.85 0.99 -9.59
N LEU A 131 -11.84 0.23 -9.11
CA LEU A 131 -12.72 -0.62 -9.87
C LEU A 131 -14.05 0.10 -10.08
N GLU A 132 -14.49 0.23 -11.34
CA GLU A 132 -15.75 0.88 -11.73
C GLU A 132 -16.66 -0.14 -12.41
N PRO A 133 -17.81 -0.50 -11.81
CA PRO A 133 -18.82 -1.34 -12.47
C PRO A 133 -19.40 -0.63 -13.70
N VAL A 134 -19.46 -1.31 -14.85
CA VAL A 134 -19.91 -0.75 -16.14
C VAL A 134 -21.15 -1.46 -16.67
N SER A 135 -21.17 -2.78 -16.62
CA SER A 135 -22.31 -3.59 -17.02
C SER A 135 -22.39 -4.88 -16.21
N THR A 136 -23.57 -5.51 -16.25
CA THR A 136 -23.77 -6.78 -15.57
C THR A 136 -22.96 -7.90 -16.23
N GLY A 137 -22.44 -8.83 -15.42
CA GLY A 137 -21.70 -9.98 -15.92
C GLY A 137 -20.69 -10.53 -14.90
N ASN A 138 -20.02 -11.61 -15.27
CA ASN A 138 -18.94 -12.18 -14.51
C ASN A 138 -17.60 -11.61 -14.99
N VAL A 139 -16.68 -11.40 -14.06
CA VAL A 139 -15.36 -10.83 -14.33
C VAL A 139 -14.35 -11.41 -13.35
N THR A 140 -13.11 -11.52 -13.78
CA THR A 140 -11.98 -11.86 -12.89
C THR A 140 -11.06 -10.65 -12.77
N ILE A 141 -10.83 -10.24 -11.54
CA ILE A 141 -9.82 -9.22 -11.23
C ILE A 141 -8.52 -9.94 -10.92
N THR A 142 -7.47 -9.56 -11.60
CA THR A 142 -6.10 -10.06 -11.34
C THR A 142 -5.32 -8.96 -10.62
N VAL A 143 -4.71 -9.36 -9.50
CA VAL A 143 -3.86 -8.49 -8.67
C VAL A 143 -2.44 -8.99 -8.76
N SER A 144 -1.54 -8.13 -9.15
CA SER A 144 -0.10 -8.40 -9.29
C SER A 144 0.71 -7.41 -8.48
N CYS A 145 1.92 -7.81 -8.13
CA CYS A 145 2.92 -6.95 -7.55
C CYS A 145 4.22 -7.18 -8.32
N PRO A 146 4.62 -6.24 -9.18
CA PRO A 146 5.79 -6.40 -10.02
C PRO A 146 7.07 -6.43 -9.18
N GLN A 147 8.15 -6.92 -9.77
CA GLN A 147 9.47 -6.85 -9.17
C GLN A 147 9.98 -5.42 -9.08
N ASP A 148 10.87 -5.18 -8.14
CA ASP A 148 11.73 -4.00 -8.09
C ASP A 148 13.21 -4.42 -7.97
N SER A 149 14.09 -3.48 -7.65
CA SER A 149 15.52 -3.77 -7.45
C SER A 149 15.82 -4.68 -6.25
N HIS A 150 14.85 -4.93 -5.36
CA HIS A 150 15.03 -5.67 -4.12
C HIS A 150 14.16 -6.92 -4.02
N PHE A 151 12.98 -6.92 -4.65
CA PHE A 151 12.02 -8.02 -4.57
C PHE A 151 11.71 -8.60 -5.95
N SER A 152 11.65 -9.93 -6.04
CA SER A 152 11.09 -10.61 -7.20
C SER A 152 9.59 -10.32 -7.31
N ALA A 153 9.04 -10.43 -8.53
CA ALA A 153 7.59 -10.32 -8.72
C ALA A 153 6.84 -11.33 -7.86
N ALA A 154 5.72 -10.92 -7.27
CA ALA A 154 4.83 -11.84 -6.58
C ALA A 154 4.05 -12.69 -7.58
N THR A 155 3.71 -13.93 -7.18
CA THR A 155 2.72 -14.70 -7.92
C THR A 155 1.38 -13.95 -7.91
N PRO A 156 0.79 -13.62 -9.07
CA PRO A 156 -0.48 -12.94 -9.13
C PRO A 156 -1.61 -13.69 -8.42
N ARG A 157 -2.56 -12.94 -7.90
CA ARG A 157 -3.78 -13.46 -7.27
C ARG A 157 -4.98 -13.03 -8.09
N THR A 158 -6.00 -13.87 -8.12
CA THR A 158 -7.22 -13.60 -8.87
C THR A 158 -8.44 -13.62 -7.95
N LEU A 159 -9.40 -12.76 -8.24
CA LEU A 159 -10.70 -12.70 -7.58
C LEU A 159 -11.79 -12.76 -8.65
N ALA A 160 -12.57 -13.83 -8.64
CA ALA A 160 -13.80 -13.89 -9.44
C ALA A 160 -14.84 -12.99 -8.78
N MET A 161 -15.50 -12.16 -9.56
CA MET A 161 -16.54 -11.22 -9.12
C MET A 161 -17.70 -11.23 -10.10
N LYS A 162 -18.86 -10.79 -9.61
CA LYS A 162 -20.08 -10.65 -10.40
C LYS A 162 -20.60 -9.21 -10.29
N VAL A 163 -20.90 -8.60 -11.41
CA VAL A 163 -21.66 -7.36 -11.44
C VAL A 163 -23.12 -7.69 -11.69
N ILE A 164 -23.97 -7.29 -10.77
CA ILE A 164 -25.42 -7.50 -10.84
C ILE A 164 -26.15 -6.18 -11.15
N GLY A 165 -27.39 -6.30 -11.56
CA GLY A 165 -28.28 -5.14 -11.68
C GLY A 165 -28.61 -4.56 -10.29
N LYS A 166 -29.86 -4.20 -10.09
CA LYS A 166 -30.34 -3.75 -8.78
C LYS A 166 -30.24 -4.86 -7.75
N ARG A 167 -29.68 -4.58 -6.59
CA ARG A 167 -29.69 -5.55 -5.46
C ARG A 167 -31.12 -5.85 -5.04
N PRO A 168 -31.45 -7.11 -4.69
CA PRO A 168 -32.72 -7.41 -4.04
C PRO A 168 -32.86 -6.54 -2.78
N GLN A 169 -34.02 -5.93 -2.62
CA GLN A 169 -34.35 -5.22 -1.38
C GLN A 169 -34.77 -6.28 -0.35
N THR A 170 -34.06 -6.35 0.75
CA THR A 170 -34.45 -7.16 1.93
C THR A 170 -35.46 -6.41 2.75
#